data_3ca65c63ef5a98112758e5d42134614a
#
_entry.id   3ca65c63ef5a98112758e5d42134614a
#
_cell.length_a   1.000
_cell.length_b   1.000
_cell.length_c   1.000
_cell.angle_alpha   90.00
_cell.angle_beta   90.00
_cell.angle_gamma   90.00
#
_symmetry.space_group_name_H-M   'P 1'
#
loop_
_entity.id
_entity.type
_entity.pdbx_description
1 polymer ?
#
loop_
_entity_poly.entity_id
_entity_poly.type
_entity_poly.pdbx_seq_one_letter_code
_entity_poly.pdbx_strand_id
1 'polypeptide(L)'
;FHFMADIPYDHLGISGSILPGLQKSDVSDLDFVVYGLDNHRRAIEAFKEHRGKEVYIEEVDKHITVQGITNDYWDFVYDKRMFDESLTKEEFRWYENRKANRGTINGTLFDILATKDYDEIEGTWGDTVYEPQGIAKIECDIVSALGAFDNPSLYTIENVKVLDGVDFPLTEVVSFT
;
A
#
# COMPACT_ATOMS: atom_id res chain seq x y z
N PHE A 1 15.99 -1.49 -0.66
CA PHE A 1 15.42 -1.09 0.65
C PHE A 1 16.39 -1.35 1.81
N HIS A 2 17.07 -2.50 1.85
CA HIS A 2 18.03 -2.78 2.91
C HIS A 2 19.02 -1.61 3.11
N PHE A 3 19.75 -1.21 2.05
CA PHE A 3 20.77 -0.16 2.13
C PHE A 3 20.20 1.27 2.22
N MET A 4 19.04 1.54 1.59
CA MET A 4 18.46 2.90 1.51
C MET A 4 17.59 3.25 2.71
N ALA A 5 16.97 2.26 3.34
CA ALA A 5 16.03 2.44 4.44
C ALA A 5 16.51 1.78 5.75
N ASP A 6 17.72 1.19 5.74
CA ASP A 6 18.28 0.44 6.87
C ASP A 6 17.31 -0.63 7.42
N ILE A 7 16.69 -1.38 6.49
CA ILE A 7 15.77 -2.48 6.83
C ILE A 7 16.55 -3.79 6.81
N PRO A 8 16.55 -4.58 7.90
CA PRO A 8 17.22 -5.88 7.94
C PRO A 8 16.69 -6.83 6.85
N TYR A 9 17.52 -7.72 6.33
CA TYR A 9 17.10 -8.66 5.25
C TYR A 9 16.02 -9.63 5.69
N ASP A 10 15.97 -10.01 6.95
CA ASP A 10 14.95 -10.88 7.54
C ASP A 10 13.56 -10.22 7.64
N HIS A 11 13.51 -8.89 7.45
CA HIS A 11 12.26 -8.13 7.33
C HIS A 11 11.90 -7.78 5.88
N LEU A 12 12.59 -8.38 4.90
CA LEU A 12 12.32 -8.19 3.47
C LEU A 12 11.96 -9.51 2.79
N GLY A 13 10.94 -9.49 1.99
CA GLY A 13 10.50 -10.64 1.21
C GLY A 13 10.09 -10.27 -0.21
N ILE A 14 9.79 -11.28 -0.98
CA ILE A 14 9.28 -11.18 -2.35
C ILE A 14 8.00 -11.99 -2.44
N SER A 15 7.01 -11.45 -3.14
CA SER A 15 5.74 -12.10 -3.42
C SER A 15 5.47 -12.14 -4.94
N GLY A 16 4.20 -12.30 -5.32
CA GLY A 16 3.75 -12.28 -6.70
C GLY A 16 4.31 -13.41 -7.55
N SER A 17 4.48 -13.15 -8.84
CA SER A 17 4.89 -14.16 -9.82
C SER A 17 6.34 -14.65 -9.66
N ILE A 18 7.18 -13.88 -8.99
CA ILE A 18 8.59 -14.22 -8.77
C ILE A 18 8.72 -15.39 -7.78
N LEU A 19 7.92 -15.39 -6.72
CA LEU A 19 8.01 -16.40 -5.66
C LEU A 19 7.85 -17.85 -6.18
N PRO A 20 6.85 -18.17 -7.02
CA PRO A 20 6.71 -19.51 -7.63
C PRO A 20 7.53 -19.69 -8.92
N GLY A 21 8.37 -18.74 -9.35
CA GLY A 21 9.14 -18.81 -10.58
C GLY A 21 8.33 -18.69 -11.88
N LEU A 22 7.17 -18.01 -11.82
CA LEU A 22 6.26 -17.81 -12.97
C LEU A 22 6.43 -16.44 -13.64
N GLN A 23 7.45 -15.67 -13.23
CA GLN A 23 7.69 -14.34 -13.78
C GLN A 23 8.02 -14.39 -15.27
N LYS A 24 7.61 -13.35 -15.99
CA LYS A 24 7.98 -13.06 -17.37
C LYS A 24 8.76 -11.76 -17.39
N SER A 25 10.00 -11.79 -17.90
CA SER A 25 10.96 -10.67 -17.84
C SER A 25 10.41 -9.34 -18.34
N ASP A 26 9.48 -9.38 -19.28
CA ASP A 26 9.00 -8.18 -19.98
C ASP A 26 7.67 -7.63 -19.42
N VAL A 27 7.03 -8.33 -18.48
CA VAL A 27 5.66 -8.03 -18.05
C VAL A 27 5.49 -8.07 -16.53
N SER A 28 6.29 -8.88 -15.82
CA SER A 28 6.13 -9.05 -14.36
C SER A 28 6.73 -7.88 -13.61
N ASP A 29 6.00 -7.43 -12.60
CA ASP A 29 6.43 -6.49 -11.57
C ASP A 29 7.18 -7.19 -10.42
N LEU A 30 7.77 -6.39 -9.56
CA LEU A 30 8.48 -6.83 -8.36
C LEU A 30 7.61 -6.52 -7.14
N ASP A 31 7.03 -7.54 -6.54
CA ASP A 31 6.23 -7.40 -5.31
C ASP A 31 7.14 -7.54 -4.09
N PHE A 32 7.68 -6.44 -3.59
CA PHE A 32 8.47 -6.41 -2.36
C PHE A 32 7.56 -6.45 -1.14
N VAL A 33 7.79 -7.40 -0.24
CA VAL A 33 7.09 -7.50 1.03
C VAL A 33 7.99 -6.96 2.14
N VAL A 34 7.49 -6.05 2.94
CA VAL A 34 8.20 -5.47 4.08
C VAL A 34 7.47 -5.86 5.36
N TYR A 35 8.16 -6.60 6.23
CA TYR A 35 7.66 -7.04 7.52
C TYR A 35 7.87 -5.95 8.57
N GLY A 36 6.80 -5.67 9.32
CA GLY A 36 6.76 -4.62 10.32
C GLY A 36 6.31 -3.26 9.76
N LEU A 37 5.34 -2.63 10.44
CA LEU A 37 4.73 -1.38 9.99
C LEU A 37 5.74 -0.22 10.00
N ASP A 38 6.67 -0.19 10.95
CA ASP A 38 7.73 0.82 10.98
C ASP A 38 8.75 0.62 9.85
N ASN A 39 9.11 -0.61 9.54
CA ASN A 39 9.97 -0.94 8.41
C ASN A 39 9.31 -0.53 7.10
N HIS A 40 8.01 -0.82 6.94
CA HIS A 40 7.25 -0.40 5.77
C HIS A 40 7.24 1.13 5.62
N ARG A 41 7.01 1.89 6.71
CA ARG A 41 7.06 3.36 6.69
C ARG A 41 8.43 3.85 6.23
N ARG A 42 9.53 3.28 6.75
CA ARG A 42 10.90 3.62 6.32
C ARG A 42 11.14 3.30 4.84
N ALA A 43 10.59 2.20 4.32
CA ALA A 43 10.68 1.85 2.91
C ALA A 43 9.96 2.89 2.03
N ILE A 44 8.75 3.32 2.42
CA ILE A 44 7.99 4.37 1.72
C ILE A 44 8.74 5.71 1.73
N GLU A 45 9.32 6.10 2.86
CA GLU A 45 10.08 7.34 3.00
C GLU A 45 11.35 7.30 2.14
N ALA A 46 12.10 6.19 2.16
CA ALA A 46 13.26 5.99 1.31
C ALA A 46 12.89 6.07 -0.18
N PHE A 47 11.77 5.47 -0.58
CA PHE A 47 11.30 5.61 -1.95
C PHE A 47 10.95 7.06 -2.31
N LYS A 48 10.24 7.78 -1.44
CA LYS A 48 9.92 9.21 -1.65
C LYS A 48 11.18 10.06 -1.79
N GLU A 49 12.19 9.80 -0.96
CA GLU A 49 13.46 10.53 -1.00
C GLU A 49 14.24 10.28 -2.29
N HIS A 50 14.26 9.05 -2.78
CA HIS A 50 15.09 8.64 -3.93
C HIS A 50 14.33 8.65 -5.26
N ARG A 51 13.04 8.89 -5.25
CA ARG A 51 12.22 8.98 -6.45
C ARG A 51 12.70 10.10 -7.39
N GLY A 52 12.95 9.75 -8.66
CA GLY A 52 13.48 10.65 -9.68
C GLY A 52 15.00 10.77 -9.66
N LYS A 53 15.70 9.92 -8.91
CA LYS A 53 17.16 9.95 -8.79
C LYS A 53 17.81 8.67 -9.32
N GLU A 54 19.06 8.80 -9.70
CA GLU A 54 20.01 7.70 -9.83
C GLU A 54 20.72 7.55 -8.48
N VAL A 55 20.77 6.33 -7.97
CA VAL A 55 21.38 6.00 -6.68
C VAL A 55 22.48 4.99 -6.91
N TYR A 56 23.68 5.27 -6.40
CA TYR A 56 24.77 4.31 -6.35
C TYR A 56 24.72 3.57 -5.01
N ILE A 57 24.72 2.25 -5.07
CA ILE A 57 24.74 1.38 -3.90
C ILE A 57 26.13 0.77 -3.80
N GLU A 58 26.95 1.31 -2.90
CA GLU A 58 28.38 0.98 -2.76
C GLU A 58 28.58 -0.51 -2.43
N GLU A 59 27.75 -1.07 -1.57
CA GLU A 59 27.86 -2.45 -1.06
C GLU A 59 27.74 -3.52 -2.15
N VAL A 60 27.09 -3.18 -3.24
CA VAL A 60 26.91 -4.10 -4.40
C VAL A 60 27.50 -3.55 -5.68
N ASP A 61 28.16 -2.39 -5.64
CA ASP A 61 28.74 -1.68 -6.79
C ASP A 61 27.74 -1.56 -7.97
N LYS A 62 26.54 -1.02 -7.67
CA LYS A 62 25.47 -0.88 -8.66
C LYS A 62 24.85 0.51 -8.63
N HIS A 63 24.58 1.00 -9.82
CA HIS A 63 23.70 2.14 -10.04
C HIS A 63 22.27 1.66 -10.30
N ILE A 64 21.31 2.27 -9.64
CA ILE A 64 19.89 2.04 -9.85
C ILE A 64 19.20 3.38 -10.13
N THR A 65 18.26 3.36 -11.07
CA THR A 65 17.37 4.50 -11.32
C THR A 65 16.02 4.24 -10.68
N VAL A 66 15.64 5.08 -9.72
CA VAL A 66 14.35 4.99 -9.01
C VAL A 66 13.41 6.05 -9.55
N GLN A 67 12.22 5.65 -10.03
CA GLN A 67 11.25 6.57 -10.62
C GLN A 67 9.85 6.37 -10.00
N GLY A 68 9.07 7.45 -9.98
CA GLY A 68 7.63 7.35 -9.71
C GLY A 68 6.87 6.81 -10.93
N ILE A 69 5.61 6.50 -10.70
CA ILE A 69 4.69 6.11 -11.77
C ILE A 69 4.28 7.34 -12.59
N THR A 70 4.19 7.19 -13.91
CA THR A 70 3.75 8.24 -14.81
C THR A 70 2.24 8.47 -14.74
N ASN A 71 1.80 9.68 -15.10
CA ASN A 71 0.36 9.98 -15.16
C ASN A 71 -0.38 9.09 -16.16
N ASP A 72 0.23 8.77 -17.32
CA ASP A 72 -0.38 7.90 -18.34
C ASP A 72 -0.61 6.48 -17.79
N TYR A 73 0.32 5.98 -16.96
CA TYR A 73 0.13 4.68 -16.32
C TYR A 73 -1.00 4.72 -15.27
N TRP A 74 -1.08 5.80 -14.48
CA TRP A 74 -2.18 5.97 -13.53
C TRP A 74 -3.54 6.10 -14.22
N ASP A 75 -3.60 6.76 -15.37
CA ASP A 75 -4.83 6.85 -16.16
C ASP A 75 -5.27 5.48 -16.69
N PHE A 76 -4.32 4.68 -17.15
CA PHE A 76 -4.58 3.31 -17.55
C PHE A 76 -5.09 2.44 -16.37
N VAL A 77 -4.53 2.60 -15.18
CA VAL A 77 -5.00 1.90 -13.98
C VAL A 77 -6.39 2.38 -13.58
N TYR A 78 -6.63 3.69 -13.64
CA TYR A 78 -7.94 4.29 -13.38
C TYR A 78 -9.01 3.67 -14.29
N ASP A 79 -8.79 3.65 -15.61
CA ASP A 79 -9.72 3.11 -16.59
C ASP A 79 -10.02 1.61 -16.39
N LYS A 80 -9.12 0.89 -15.72
CA LYS A 80 -9.30 -0.52 -15.37
C LYS A 80 -10.03 -0.77 -14.04
N ARG A 81 -9.88 0.12 -13.06
CA ARG A 81 -10.32 -0.11 -11.68
C ARG A 81 -11.56 0.69 -11.31
N MET A 82 -11.71 1.89 -11.87
CA MET A 82 -12.83 2.77 -11.55
C MET A 82 -13.98 2.50 -12.50
N PHE A 83 -15.01 1.84 -12.00
CA PHE A 83 -16.23 1.52 -12.75
C PHE A 83 -17.36 2.51 -12.47
N ASP A 84 -17.15 3.45 -11.57
CA ASP A 84 -18.04 4.54 -11.22
C ASP A 84 -17.32 5.90 -11.30
N GLU A 85 -18.08 6.98 -11.18
CA GLU A 85 -17.54 8.35 -11.21
C GLU A 85 -17.24 8.87 -9.80
N SER A 86 -16.92 8.02 -8.85
CA SER A 86 -16.65 8.40 -7.45
C SER A 86 -15.41 9.27 -7.30
N LEU A 87 -14.42 9.10 -8.19
CA LEU A 87 -13.21 9.91 -8.27
C LEU A 87 -12.93 10.34 -9.71
N THR A 88 -12.41 11.54 -9.89
CA THR A 88 -11.83 11.96 -11.16
C THR A 88 -10.44 11.33 -11.35
N LYS A 89 -9.93 11.28 -12.59
CA LYS A 89 -8.55 10.84 -12.88
C LYS A 89 -7.51 11.64 -12.11
N GLU A 90 -7.73 12.94 -11.94
CA GLU A 90 -6.82 13.82 -11.21
C GLU A 90 -6.77 13.47 -9.72
N GLU A 91 -7.93 13.29 -9.08
CA GLU A 91 -8.02 12.85 -7.69
C GLU A 91 -7.41 11.47 -7.49
N PHE A 92 -7.69 10.51 -8.39
CA PHE A 92 -7.08 9.19 -8.35
C PHE A 92 -5.55 9.26 -8.41
N ARG A 93 -4.98 10.01 -9.36
CA ARG A 93 -3.53 10.21 -9.46
C ARG A 93 -2.96 10.83 -8.18
N TRP A 94 -3.68 11.79 -7.60
CA TRP A 94 -3.24 12.44 -6.36
C TRP A 94 -3.18 11.45 -5.20
N TYR A 95 -4.21 10.60 -5.03
CA TYR A 95 -4.24 9.58 -3.99
C TYR A 95 -3.13 8.54 -4.20
N GLU A 96 -2.97 8.01 -5.41
CA GLU A 96 -1.97 6.99 -5.72
C GLU A 96 -0.52 7.52 -5.56
N ASN A 97 -0.25 8.72 -6.03
CA ASN A 97 1.07 9.35 -5.84
C ASN A 97 1.38 9.65 -4.37
N ARG A 98 0.38 9.95 -3.57
CA ARG A 98 0.51 10.19 -2.12
C ARG A 98 0.85 8.92 -1.35
N LYS A 99 0.27 7.78 -1.70
CA LYS A 99 0.60 6.48 -1.11
C LYS A 99 2.10 6.18 -1.27
N ALA A 100 2.64 6.44 -2.45
CA ALA A 100 4.05 6.22 -2.79
C ALA A 100 4.55 4.79 -2.48
N ASN A 101 3.70 3.80 -2.68
CA ASN A 101 4.03 2.39 -2.50
C ASN A 101 4.29 1.66 -3.83
N ARG A 102 4.32 2.38 -4.94
CA ARG A 102 4.57 1.85 -6.29
C ARG A 102 5.51 2.77 -7.07
N GLY A 103 6.41 2.17 -7.82
CA GLY A 103 7.37 2.90 -8.65
C GLY A 103 8.03 2.02 -9.69
N THR A 104 9.13 2.50 -10.26
CA THR A 104 10.00 1.68 -11.10
C THR A 104 11.44 1.73 -10.62
N ILE A 105 12.13 0.60 -10.75
CA ILE A 105 13.56 0.47 -10.55
C ILE A 105 14.20 -0.04 -11.83
N ASN A 106 15.10 0.73 -12.43
CA ASN A 106 15.67 0.44 -13.75
C ASN A 106 14.61 0.12 -14.83
N GLY A 107 13.45 0.81 -14.77
CA GLY A 107 12.32 0.60 -15.67
C GLY A 107 11.38 -0.56 -15.33
N THR A 108 11.72 -1.40 -14.36
CA THR A 108 10.84 -2.48 -13.89
C THR A 108 9.90 -1.95 -12.81
N LEU A 109 8.60 -2.19 -12.97
CA LEU A 109 7.59 -1.85 -11.95
C LEU A 109 7.84 -2.60 -10.65
N PHE A 110 7.58 -1.94 -9.53
CA PHE A 110 7.56 -2.58 -8.23
C PHE A 110 6.45 -2.06 -7.34
N ASP A 111 5.99 -2.90 -6.44
CA ASP A 111 5.13 -2.57 -5.31
C ASP A 111 5.87 -2.76 -3.98
N ILE A 112 5.55 -1.91 -2.99
CA ILE A 112 5.99 -2.05 -1.60
C ILE A 112 4.77 -2.47 -0.79
N LEU A 113 4.71 -3.75 -0.45
CA LEU A 113 3.62 -4.36 0.30
C LEU A 113 3.96 -4.40 1.78
N ALA A 114 3.01 -4.00 2.62
CA ALA A 114 3.14 -4.12 4.07
C ALA A 114 2.69 -5.50 4.54
N THR A 115 3.35 -6.02 5.54
CA THR A 115 2.89 -7.16 6.33
C THR A 115 3.28 -6.91 7.79
N LYS A 116 2.35 -7.13 8.72
CA LYS A 116 2.65 -7.07 10.16
C LYS A 116 3.74 -8.07 10.51
N ASP A 117 4.65 -7.67 11.39
CA ASP A 117 5.54 -8.63 12.05
C ASP A 117 4.76 -9.43 13.11
N TYR A 118 5.32 -10.53 13.58
CA TYR A 118 4.61 -11.44 14.49
C TYR A 118 4.20 -10.78 15.82
N ASP A 119 4.98 -9.83 16.31
CA ASP A 119 4.71 -9.07 17.52
C ASP A 119 3.70 -7.92 17.33
N GLU A 120 3.42 -7.56 16.07
CA GLU A 120 2.41 -6.57 15.71
C GLU A 120 1.02 -7.19 15.46
N ILE A 121 0.92 -8.54 15.44
CA ILE A 121 -0.34 -9.25 15.21
C ILE A 121 -1.14 -9.29 16.52
N GLU A 122 -2.27 -8.60 16.54
CA GLU A 122 -3.22 -8.61 17.66
C GLU A 122 -4.37 -9.56 17.37
N GLY A 123 -4.83 -10.26 18.43
CA GLY A 123 -5.96 -11.18 18.36
C GLY A 123 -5.61 -12.57 17.80
N THR A 124 -6.61 -13.42 17.75
CA THR A 124 -6.54 -14.78 17.25
C THR A 124 -7.54 -14.98 16.11
N TRP A 125 -7.21 -15.85 15.16
CA TRP A 125 -8.14 -16.19 14.09
C TRP A 125 -9.49 -16.65 14.64
N GLY A 126 -10.57 -15.95 14.25
CA GLY A 126 -11.94 -16.23 14.65
C GLY A 126 -12.45 -15.48 15.87
N ASP A 127 -11.63 -14.66 16.53
CA ASP A 127 -12.07 -13.83 17.67
C ASP A 127 -13.07 -12.76 17.24
N THR A 128 -13.00 -12.29 16.01
CA THR A 128 -13.92 -11.29 15.45
C THR A 128 -14.77 -11.89 14.35
N VAL A 129 -16.08 -11.75 14.48
CA VAL A 129 -17.05 -12.16 13.46
C VAL A 129 -17.81 -10.91 13.01
N TYR A 130 -17.75 -10.61 11.71
CA TYR A 130 -18.47 -9.50 11.11
C TYR A 130 -19.87 -9.94 10.65
N GLU A 131 -20.90 -9.32 11.20
CA GLU A 131 -22.30 -9.54 10.82
C GLU A 131 -22.82 -8.33 10.02
N PRO A 132 -23.29 -8.51 8.77
CA PRO A 132 -23.84 -7.42 7.98
C PRO A 132 -25.11 -6.85 8.64
N GLN A 133 -25.12 -5.55 8.92
CA GLN A 133 -26.28 -4.84 9.50
C GLN A 133 -27.02 -3.97 8.47
N GLY A 134 -26.42 -3.76 7.29
CA GLY A 134 -26.99 -2.95 6.21
C GLY A 134 -25.95 -2.04 5.57
N ILE A 135 -26.43 -1.02 4.86
CA ILE A 135 -25.58 -0.03 4.17
C ILE A 135 -25.79 1.31 4.87
N ALA A 136 -24.72 2.07 5.04
CA ALA A 136 -24.75 3.42 5.54
C ALA A 136 -23.78 4.32 4.76
N LYS A 137 -24.14 5.59 4.62
CA LYS A 137 -23.25 6.67 4.19
C LYS A 137 -22.88 7.47 5.43
N ILE A 138 -21.58 7.57 5.69
CA ILE A 138 -21.08 8.23 6.90
C ILE A 138 -20.10 9.37 6.56
N GLU A 139 -19.98 10.29 7.49
CA GLU A 139 -18.92 11.29 7.61
C GLU A 139 -18.24 11.04 8.97
N CYS A 140 -16.92 11.02 9.02
CA CYS A 140 -16.18 10.72 10.24
C CYS A 140 -14.77 11.32 10.21
N ASP A 141 -14.14 11.37 11.37
CA ASP A 141 -12.71 11.70 11.51
C ASP A 141 -11.89 10.42 11.59
N ILE A 142 -10.82 10.34 10.79
CA ILE A 142 -9.86 9.24 10.88
C ILE A 142 -8.82 9.61 11.96
N VAL A 143 -8.79 8.87 13.04
CA VAL A 143 -7.86 9.10 14.16
C VAL A 143 -6.63 8.21 14.10
N SER A 144 -6.70 7.08 13.40
CA SER A 144 -5.54 6.23 13.12
C SER A 144 -5.64 5.60 11.73
N ALA A 145 -4.54 5.66 11.00
CA ALA A 145 -4.36 5.01 9.70
C ALA A 145 -3.15 4.08 9.71
N LEU A 146 -2.76 3.54 10.88
CA LEU A 146 -1.62 2.63 11.00
C LEU A 146 -1.80 1.38 10.15
N GLY A 147 -3.02 0.85 10.07
CA GLY A 147 -3.37 -0.31 9.25
C GLY A 147 -3.74 0.02 7.80
N ALA A 148 -3.47 1.24 7.30
CA ALA A 148 -3.89 1.65 5.95
C ALA A 148 -3.27 0.83 4.81
N PHE A 149 -2.12 0.19 5.06
CA PHE A 149 -1.44 -0.69 4.10
C PHE A 149 -1.59 -2.18 4.43
N ASP A 150 -2.34 -2.53 5.47
CA ASP A 150 -2.69 -3.92 5.76
C ASP A 150 -3.68 -4.47 4.72
N ASN A 151 -3.84 -5.78 4.71
CA ASN A 151 -4.89 -6.45 3.96
C ASN A 151 -5.70 -7.38 4.89
N PRO A 152 -6.89 -6.95 5.32
CA PRO A 152 -7.60 -5.71 4.94
C PRO A 152 -7.00 -4.43 5.51
N SER A 153 -7.14 -3.32 4.77
CA SER A 153 -6.79 -1.98 5.29
C SER A 153 -7.74 -1.60 6.41
N LEU A 154 -7.21 -1.05 7.51
CA LEU A 154 -7.98 -0.69 8.69
C LEU A 154 -7.73 0.77 9.09
N TYR A 155 -8.82 1.49 9.35
CA TYR A 155 -8.81 2.87 9.84
C TYR A 155 -9.66 2.97 11.10
N THR A 156 -9.08 3.46 12.18
CA THR A 156 -9.86 3.83 13.39
C THR A 156 -10.52 5.18 13.17
N ILE A 157 -11.78 5.28 13.51
CA ILE A 157 -12.61 6.48 13.28
C ILE A 157 -13.29 6.97 14.55
N GLU A 158 -13.52 8.28 14.59
CA GLU A 158 -14.31 8.97 15.63
C GLU A 158 -15.26 9.98 14.99
N ASN A 159 -16.12 10.59 15.84
CA ASN A 159 -17.08 11.63 15.43
C ASN A 159 -17.96 11.20 14.24
N VAL A 160 -18.41 9.96 14.27
CA VAL A 160 -19.18 9.38 13.16
C VAL A 160 -20.57 10.03 13.10
N LYS A 161 -20.91 10.52 11.91
CA LYS A 161 -22.23 11.04 11.57
C LYS A 161 -22.80 10.20 10.42
N VAL A 162 -23.90 9.52 10.66
CA VAL A 162 -24.63 8.80 9.63
C VAL A 162 -25.41 9.81 8.79
N LEU A 163 -25.12 9.87 7.49
CA LEU A 163 -25.77 10.76 6.53
C LEU A 163 -26.99 10.08 5.87
N ASP A 164 -26.92 8.77 5.71
CA ASP A 164 -27.99 7.95 5.13
C ASP A 164 -27.81 6.48 5.53
N GLY A 165 -28.89 5.70 5.60
CA GLY A 165 -28.87 4.28 5.85
C GLY A 165 -28.97 3.91 7.33
N VAL A 166 -28.33 2.80 7.72
CA VAL A 166 -28.43 2.24 9.08
C VAL A 166 -27.55 3.01 10.07
N ASP A 167 -28.15 3.46 11.17
CA ASP A 167 -27.43 4.08 12.27
C ASP A 167 -26.92 3.00 13.25
N PHE A 168 -25.61 2.82 13.28
CA PHE A 168 -24.93 1.85 14.13
C PHE A 168 -23.66 2.47 14.74
N PRO A 169 -23.27 2.13 15.97
CA PRO A 169 -22.03 2.62 16.54
C PRO A 169 -20.82 2.04 15.80
N LEU A 170 -20.13 2.89 15.03
CA LEU A 170 -18.98 2.52 14.23
C LEU A 170 -17.70 3.07 14.85
N THR A 171 -16.67 2.25 14.95
CA THR A 171 -15.36 2.61 15.50
C THR A 171 -14.21 2.43 14.49
N GLU A 172 -14.47 1.72 13.40
CA GLU A 172 -13.48 1.44 12.37
C GLU A 172 -14.08 1.34 10.98
N VAL A 173 -13.27 1.60 9.98
CA VAL A 173 -13.54 1.33 8.56
C VAL A 173 -12.52 0.34 8.07
N VAL A 174 -12.99 -0.72 7.40
CA VAL A 174 -12.16 -1.78 6.87
C VAL A 174 -12.36 -1.89 5.35
N SER A 175 -11.26 -1.99 4.60
CA SER A 175 -11.29 -2.16 3.14
C SER A 175 -10.50 -3.39 2.73
N PHE A 176 -11.11 -4.21 1.86
CA PHE A 176 -10.52 -5.44 1.30
C PHE A 176 -10.04 -5.25 -0.16
N THR A 177 -9.80 -4.02 -0.59
CA THR A 177 -9.39 -3.71 -1.98
C THR A 177 -7.91 -3.46 -2.12
#